data_f12cddee435764973bea6f93599f7db8
#
_entry.id   f12cddee435764973bea6f93599f7db8
#
_cell.length_a   1.000
_cell.length_b   1.000
_cell.length_c   1.000
_cell.angle_alpha   90.00
_cell.angle_beta   90.00
_cell.angle_gamma   90.00
#
_symmetry.space_group_name_H-M   'P 1'
#
loop_
_entity.id
_entity.type
_entity.pdbx_description
1 polymer ?
#
loop_
_entity_poly.entity_id
_entity_poly.type
_entity_poly.pdbx_seq_one_letter_code
_entity_poly.pdbx_strand_id
1 'polypeptide(L)'
;MIKDKVIIITGASSGIGEAAAKLLASKGAKVVLGARRTDKLEQIVDEIQKNGGEAIYQELDVTKQSENDAIVNLAREKFGRVDVIFLNAGLMPSSPVSALKTDEWHRMVDVNIKGVLNGVAAVLPVFIAQKSGHVIATSSVAGLKPYPNGAVYGGTKWFVRDFMEVLRMESAMEKTNIRTATIYPAAINTELLGTITDKGAAASMKETYDTYGISPDRIASVVAFAIDQPDDTTISEFTVGPANQPW
;
A
#
# COMPACT_ATOMS: atom_id res chain seq x y z
N MET A 1 -12.95 -11.83 9.66
CA MET A 1 -13.49 -12.27 8.34
C MET A 1 -13.50 -11.09 7.39
N ILE A 2 -13.17 -11.30 6.11
CA ILE A 2 -13.08 -10.24 5.07
C ILE A 2 -14.45 -9.78 4.58
N LYS A 3 -15.42 -10.70 4.54
CA LYS A 3 -16.76 -10.41 4.03
C LYS A 3 -17.38 -9.18 4.72
N ASP A 4 -18.00 -8.33 3.93
CA ASP A 4 -18.66 -7.06 4.31
C ASP A 4 -17.75 -5.96 4.85
N LYS A 5 -16.42 -6.18 4.97
CA LYS A 5 -15.49 -5.12 5.36
C LYS A 5 -15.35 -4.07 4.25
N VAL A 6 -15.34 -2.81 4.64
CA VAL A 6 -15.08 -1.66 3.75
C VAL A 6 -13.59 -1.36 3.74
N ILE A 7 -12.96 -1.49 2.58
CA ILE A 7 -11.50 -1.45 2.42
C ILE A 7 -11.12 -0.37 1.41
N ILE A 8 -10.40 0.65 1.86
CA ILE A 8 -9.79 1.66 0.98
C ILE A 8 -8.41 1.16 0.54
N ILE A 9 -8.11 1.26 -0.77
CA ILE A 9 -6.82 0.83 -1.34
C ILE A 9 -6.23 1.98 -2.14
N THR A 10 -5.06 2.49 -1.72
CA THR A 10 -4.33 3.52 -2.47
C THR A 10 -3.37 2.88 -3.47
N GLY A 11 -3.11 3.57 -4.60
CA GLY A 11 -2.29 2.98 -5.67
C GLY A 11 -2.95 1.74 -6.31
N ALA A 12 -4.28 1.75 -6.39
CA ALA A 12 -5.07 0.59 -6.81
C ALA A 12 -5.12 0.36 -8.34
N SER A 13 -4.52 1.25 -9.14
CA SER A 13 -4.61 1.21 -10.61
C SER A 13 -3.69 0.18 -11.28
N SER A 14 -2.84 -0.53 -10.53
CA SER A 14 -1.96 -1.58 -11.05
C SER A 14 -1.28 -2.40 -9.93
N GLY A 15 -0.64 -3.50 -10.31
CA GLY A 15 0.27 -4.27 -9.47
C GLY A 15 -0.37 -4.80 -8.19
N ILE A 16 0.28 -4.57 -7.05
CA ILE A 16 -0.18 -5.09 -5.75
C ILE A 16 -1.57 -4.54 -5.37
N GLY A 17 -1.81 -3.23 -5.62
CA GLY A 17 -3.08 -2.59 -5.28
C GLY A 17 -4.24 -3.16 -6.09
N GLU A 18 -4.07 -3.36 -7.39
CA GLU A 18 -5.07 -4.00 -8.26
C GLU A 18 -5.33 -5.45 -7.86
N ALA A 19 -4.27 -6.25 -7.66
CA ALA A 19 -4.39 -7.64 -7.25
C ALA A 19 -5.12 -7.77 -5.90
N ALA A 20 -4.79 -6.90 -4.92
CA ALA A 20 -5.48 -6.86 -3.64
C ALA A 20 -6.95 -6.48 -3.78
N ALA A 21 -7.28 -5.49 -4.62
CA ALA A 21 -8.66 -5.06 -4.87
C ALA A 21 -9.51 -6.22 -5.40
N LYS A 22 -9.03 -6.92 -6.44
CA LYS A 22 -9.73 -8.05 -7.05
C LYS A 22 -9.90 -9.21 -6.07
N LEU A 23 -8.84 -9.58 -5.36
CA LEU A 23 -8.89 -10.68 -4.38
C LEU A 23 -9.82 -10.37 -3.21
N LEU A 24 -9.74 -9.16 -2.63
CA LEU A 24 -10.57 -8.78 -1.48
C LEU A 24 -12.05 -8.69 -1.86
N ALA A 25 -12.36 -8.11 -3.02
CA ALA A 25 -13.72 -8.07 -3.55
C ALA A 25 -14.29 -9.48 -3.80
N SER A 26 -13.50 -10.41 -4.35
CA SER A 26 -13.92 -11.81 -4.55
C SER A 26 -14.20 -12.55 -3.24
N LYS A 27 -13.64 -12.06 -2.10
CA LYS A 27 -13.92 -12.56 -0.76
C LYS A 27 -15.08 -11.83 -0.07
N GLY A 28 -15.81 -10.98 -0.80
CA GLY A 28 -16.99 -10.27 -0.32
C GLY A 28 -16.71 -8.96 0.41
N ALA A 29 -15.52 -8.40 0.28
CA ALA A 29 -15.26 -7.04 0.76
C ALA A 29 -15.86 -5.99 -0.19
N LYS A 30 -16.18 -4.81 0.37
CA LYS A 30 -16.53 -3.60 -0.36
C LYS A 30 -15.28 -2.76 -0.54
N VAL A 31 -14.77 -2.64 -1.77
CA VAL A 31 -13.48 -1.99 -2.01
C VAL A 31 -13.67 -0.58 -2.58
N VAL A 32 -12.89 0.37 -2.07
CA VAL A 32 -12.85 1.76 -2.52
C VAL A 32 -11.45 2.03 -3.06
N LEU A 33 -11.35 2.20 -4.37
CA LEU A 33 -10.08 2.25 -5.08
C LEU A 33 -9.64 3.68 -5.32
N GLY A 34 -8.41 4.02 -4.91
CA GLY A 34 -7.83 5.33 -5.11
C GLY A 34 -6.54 5.29 -5.93
N ALA A 35 -6.48 6.07 -7.00
CA ALA A 35 -5.27 6.32 -7.79
C ALA A 35 -5.49 7.51 -8.74
N ARG A 36 -4.41 7.99 -9.39
CA ARG A 36 -4.48 9.09 -10.37
C ARG A 36 -5.03 8.68 -11.73
N ARG A 37 -4.87 7.39 -12.11
CA ARG A 37 -5.31 6.84 -13.40
C ARG A 37 -6.75 6.34 -13.29
N THR A 38 -7.70 7.21 -13.49
CA THR A 38 -9.14 6.90 -13.35
C THR A 38 -9.64 5.91 -14.40
N ASP A 39 -9.11 5.95 -15.61
CA ASP A 39 -9.39 5.00 -16.68
C ASP A 39 -9.07 3.56 -16.29
N LYS A 40 -7.96 3.35 -15.58
CA LYS A 40 -7.58 2.04 -15.04
C LYS A 40 -8.45 1.63 -13.88
N LEU A 41 -8.79 2.56 -12.98
CA LEU A 41 -9.67 2.28 -11.85
C LEU A 41 -11.07 1.85 -12.33
N GLU A 42 -11.61 2.52 -13.34
CA GLU A 42 -12.90 2.18 -13.93
C GLU A 42 -12.90 0.76 -14.48
N GLN A 43 -11.86 0.37 -15.24
CA GLN A 43 -11.73 -0.99 -15.77
C GLN A 43 -11.69 -2.04 -14.66
N ILE A 44 -10.96 -1.79 -13.57
CA ILE A 44 -10.86 -2.71 -12.43
C ILE A 44 -12.19 -2.82 -11.70
N VAL A 45 -12.88 -1.70 -11.50
CA VAL A 45 -14.22 -1.68 -10.87
C VAL A 45 -15.22 -2.45 -11.70
N ASP A 46 -15.26 -2.21 -13.02
CA ASP A 46 -16.12 -2.94 -13.94
C ASP A 46 -15.86 -4.46 -13.89
N GLU A 47 -14.59 -4.87 -13.87
CA GLU A 47 -14.23 -6.29 -13.78
C GLU A 47 -14.70 -6.90 -12.44
N ILE A 48 -14.49 -6.20 -11.32
CA ILE A 48 -14.94 -6.64 -10.00
C ILE A 48 -16.47 -6.78 -9.96
N GLN A 49 -17.20 -5.79 -10.47
CA GLN A 49 -18.66 -5.79 -10.48
C GLN A 49 -19.24 -6.88 -11.39
N LYS A 50 -18.65 -7.10 -12.56
CA LYS A 50 -19.02 -8.21 -13.46
C LYS A 50 -18.86 -9.59 -12.81
N ASN A 51 -17.92 -9.71 -11.88
CA ASN A 51 -17.69 -10.93 -11.11
C ASN A 51 -18.51 -10.98 -9.79
N GLY A 52 -19.47 -10.07 -9.61
CA GLY A 52 -20.38 -10.05 -8.46
C GLY A 52 -19.81 -9.41 -7.19
N GLY A 53 -18.65 -8.73 -7.28
CA GLY A 53 -18.05 -7.98 -6.16
C GLY A 53 -18.60 -6.54 -6.07
N GLU A 54 -18.34 -5.89 -4.92
CA GLU A 54 -18.68 -4.49 -4.70
C GLU A 54 -17.42 -3.61 -4.75
N ALA A 55 -17.34 -2.71 -5.71
CA ALA A 55 -16.23 -1.78 -5.88
C ALA A 55 -16.71 -0.41 -6.34
N ILE A 56 -16.05 0.63 -5.83
CA ILE A 56 -16.16 2.01 -6.30
C ILE A 56 -14.77 2.63 -6.40
N TYR A 57 -14.63 3.74 -7.08
CA TYR A 57 -13.33 4.42 -7.18
C TYR A 57 -13.45 5.94 -7.08
N GLN A 58 -12.31 6.56 -6.80
CA GLN A 58 -12.12 8.01 -6.84
C GLN A 58 -10.71 8.33 -7.31
N GLU A 59 -10.55 9.42 -8.07
CA GLU A 59 -9.23 9.99 -8.33
C GLU A 59 -8.55 10.36 -7.00
N LEU A 60 -7.30 9.94 -6.85
CA LEU A 60 -6.52 10.17 -5.63
C LEU A 60 -5.04 10.42 -5.95
N ASP A 61 -4.60 11.63 -5.70
CA ASP A 61 -3.19 11.94 -5.49
C ASP A 61 -2.91 11.91 -3.96
N VAL A 62 -2.23 10.87 -3.51
CA VAL A 62 -1.95 10.68 -2.07
C VAL A 62 -1.14 11.81 -1.44
N THR A 63 -0.47 12.64 -2.26
CA THR A 63 0.29 13.80 -1.75
C THR A 63 -0.61 14.93 -1.26
N LYS A 64 -1.90 14.89 -1.58
CA LYS A 64 -2.90 15.91 -1.22
C LYS A 64 -3.81 15.43 -0.10
N GLN A 65 -3.76 16.07 1.05
CA GLN A 65 -4.59 15.71 2.20
C GLN A 65 -6.08 15.72 1.84
N SER A 66 -6.55 16.75 1.14
CA SER A 66 -7.97 16.89 0.79
C SER A 66 -8.50 15.73 -0.06
N GLU A 67 -7.67 15.14 -0.92
CA GLU A 67 -8.08 13.99 -1.73
C GLU A 67 -8.11 12.70 -0.90
N ASN A 68 -7.22 12.56 0.11
CA ASN A 68 -7.29 11.47 1.09
C ASN A 68 -8.53 11.59 1.97
N ASP A 69 -8.88 12.79 2.43
CA ASP A 69 -10.12 13.02 3.18
C ASP A 69 -11.35 12.69 2.33
N ALA A 70 -11.34 13.07 1.05
CA ALA A 70 -12.45 12.83 0.13
C ALA A 70 -12.71 11.34 -0.10
N ILE A 71 -11.69 10.50 -0.29
CA ILE A 71 -11.89 9.04 -0.49
C ILE A 71 -12.41 8.36 0.79
N VAL A 72 -11.98 8.81 1.98
CA VAL A 72 -12.51 8.32 3.27
C VAL A 72 -13.98 8.71 3.43
N ASN A 73 -14.34 9.95 3.07
CA ASN A 73 -15.72 10.41 3.09
C ASN A 73 -16.59 9.64 2.11
N LEU A 74 -16.12 9.41 0.87
CA LEU A 74 -16.82 8.59 -0.12
C LEU A 74 -17.11 7.18 0.41
N ALA A 75 -16.13 6.53 1.05
CA ALA A 75 -16.30 5.21 1.64
C ALA A 75 -17.39 5.22 2.71
N ARG A 76 -17.40 6.24 3.59
CA ARG A 76 -18.41 6.40 4.65
C ARG A 76 -19.79 6.70 4.10
N GLU A 77 -19.90 7.56 3.10
CA GLU A 77 -21.19 7.91 2.47
C GLU A 77 -21.82 6.70 1.76
N LYS A 78 -21.02 5.89 1.08
CA LYS A 78 -21.53 4.74 0.31
C LYS A 78 -21.77 3.49 1.16
N PHE A 79 -20.92 3.24 2.16
CA PHE A 79 -20.91 1.98 2.91
C PHE A 79 -21.09 2.15 4.42
N GLY A 80 -21.19 3.38 4.92
CA GLY A 80 -21.47 3.71 6.32
C GLY A 80 -20.29 3.62 7.28
N ARG A 81 -19.14 3.04 6.85
CA ARG A 81 -17.95 2.80 7.68
C ARG A 81 -16.68 2.67 6.85
N VAL A 82 -15.54 2.60 7.54
CA VAL A 82 -14.26 2.14 6.97
C VAL A 82 -13.67 1.13 7.94
N ASP A 83 -13.28 -0.04 7.47
CA ASP A 83 -12.66 -1.08 8.31
C ASP A 83 -11.15 -1.19 8.10
N VAL A 84 -10.69 -0.98 6.88
CA VAL A 84 -9.29 -1.12 6.50
C VAL A 84 -8.88 0.00 5.57
N ILE A 85 -7.66 0.51 5.74
CA ILE A 85 -6.96 1.27 4.72
C ILE A 85 -5.68 0.55 4.33
N PHE A 86 -5.50 0.28 3.03
CA PHE A 86 -4.26 -0.27 2.48
C PHE A 86 -3.47 0.82 1.78
N LEU A 87 -2.46 1.34 2.46
CA LEU A 87 -1.54 2.39 2.01
C LEU A 87 -0.47 1.76 1.13
N ASN A 88 -0.78 1.61 -0.16
CA ASN A 88 0.06 0.89 -1.11
C ASN A 88 0.67 1.80 -2.19
N ALA A 89 0.15 3.01 -2.39
CA ALA A 89 0.72 3.95 -3.34
C ALA A 89 2.21 4.21 -3.07
N GLY A 90 3.03 4.13 -4.11
CA GLY A 90 4.47 4.34 -3.97
C GLY A 90 5.18 4.41 -5.32
N LEU A 91 6.43 4.88 -5.29
CA LEU A 91 7.34 4.90 -6.43
C LEU A 91 8.76 4.61 -5.98
N MET A 92 9.62 4.15 -6.91
CA MET A 92 10.95 3.63 -6.62
C MET A 92 12.02 4.14 -7.61
N PRO A 93 12.15 5.44 -7.90
CA PRO A 93 13.31 5.93 -8.61
C PRO A 93 14.58 5.55 -7.85
N SER A 94 15.47 4.82 -8.54
CA SER A 94 16.72 4.34 -7.97
C SER A 94 17.88 4.88 -8.78
N SER A 95 18.90 5.43 -8.11
CA SER A 95 20.12 5.94 -8.73
C SER A 95 21.24 6.08 -7.69
N PRO A 96 22.51 6.12 -8.11
CA PRO A 96 23.59 6.52 -7.20
C PRO A 96 23.33 7.91 -6.60
N VAL A 97 23.68 8.12 -5.33
CA VAL A 97 23.51 9.44 -4.67
C VAL A 97 24.25 10.53 -5.44
N SER A 98 25.42 10.20 -6.01
CA SER A 98 26.22 11.12 -6.83
C SER A 98 25.54 11.59 -8.13
N ALA A 99 24.47 10.93 -8.56
CA ALA A 99 23.67 11.37 -9.73
C ALA A 99 22.81 12.60 -9.43
N LEU A 100 22.69 12.99 -8.15
CA LEU A 100 21.98 14.20 -7.66
C LEU A 100 20.57 14.40 -8.27
N LYS A 101 19.82 13.32 -8.42
CA LYS A 101 18.44 13.38 -8.92
C LYS A 101 17.47 13.88 -7.86
N THR A 102 17.66 15.12 -7.42
CA THR A 102 16.96 15.72 -6.26
C THR A 102 15.44 15.78 -6.44
N ASP A 103 14.93 16.02 -7.66
CA ASP A 103 13.49 16.03 -7.93
C ASP A 103 12.85 14.65 -7.68
N GLU A 104 13.57 13.58 -8.02
CA GLU A 104 13.11 12.21 -7.73
C GLU A 104 13.12 11.93 -6.22
N TRP A 105 14.11 12.45 -5.49
CA TRP A 105 14.18 12.32 -4.05
C TRP A 105 12.98 12.99 -3.36
N HIS A 106 12.69 14.24 -3.73
CA HIS A 106 11.54 14.98 -3.20
C HIS A 106 10.24 14.26 -3.52
N ARG A 107 10.10 13.80 -4.77
CA ARG A 107 8.90 13.06 -5.20
C ARG A 107 8.72 11.75 -4.44
N MET A 108 9.80 11.01 -4.10
CA MET A 108 9.72 9.84 -3.23
C MET A 108 9.26 10.19 -1.83
N VAL A 109 9.76 11.28 -1.25
CA VAL A 109 9.32 11.78 0.06
C VAL A 109 7.83 12.15 0.01
N ASP A 110 7.40 12.87 -1.02
CA ASP A 110 6.01 13.28 -1.16
C ASP A 110 5.05 12.09 -1.28
N VAL A 111 5.36 11.11 -2.13
CA VAL A 111 4.47 9.97 -2.36
C VAL A 111 4.60 8.92 -1.25
N ASN A 112 5.81 8.47 -0.93
CA ASN A 112 6.02 7.31 -0.05
C ASN A 112 5.94 7.66 1.44
N ILE A 113 6.18 8.93 1.82
CA ILE A 113 6.09 9.40 3.22
C ILE A 113 4.82 10.23 3.42
N LYS A 114 4.71 11.40 2.78
CA LYS A 114 3.54 12.26 2.98
C LYS A 114 2.24 11.57 2.56
N GLY A 115 2.27 10.74 1.48
CA GLY A 115 1.12 9.94 1.09
C GLY A 115 0.64 8.98 2.18
N VAL A 116 1.56 8.35 2.92
CA VAL A 116 1.21 7.51 4.07
C VAL A 116 0.67 8.34 5.22
N LEU A 117 1.32 9.47 5.56
CA LEU A 117 0.85 10.38 6.60
C LEU A 117 -0.55 10.92 6.31
N ASN A 118 -0.81 11.36 5.08
CA ASN A 118 -2.11 11.88 4.66
C ASN A 118 -3.20 10.82 4.75
N GLY A 119 -2.92 9.59 4.30
CA GLY A 119 -3.87 8.48 4.39
C GLY A 119 -4.23 8.12 5.84
N VAL A 120 -3.23 8.07 6.72
CA VAL A 120 -3.45 7.83 8.16
C VAL A 120 -4.22 8.99 8.77
N ALA A 121 -3.84 10.25 8.50
CA ALA A 121 -4.51 11.43 9.03
C ALA A 121 -6.00 11.47 8.64
N ALA A 122 -6.33 11.05 7.41
CA ALA A 122 -7.70 11.01 6.92
C ALA A 122 -8.55 9.92 7.61
N VAL A 123 -7.99 8.72 7.85
CA VAL A 123 -8.76 7.59 8.35
C VAL A 123 -8.77 7.48 9.88
N LEU A 124 -7.73 7.94 10.55
CA LEU A 124 -7.53 7.75 12.00
C LEU A 124 -8.70 8.30 12.85
N PRO A 125 -9.27 9.48 12.58
CA PRO A 125 -10.43 9.97 13.34
C PRO A 125 -11.65 9.04 13.22
N VAL A 126 -11.84 8.41 12.06
CA VAL A 126 -12.92 7.43 11.82
C VAL A 126 -12.69 6.18 12.64
N PHE A 127 -11.48 5.63 12.63
CA PHE A 127 -11.11 4.42 13.37
C PHE A 127 -11.21 4.63 14.89
N ILE A 128 -10.76 5.79 15.39
CA ILE A 128 -10.88 6.14 16.81
C ILE A 128 -12.36 6.22 17.22
N ALA A 129 -13.20 6.87 16.43
CA ALA A 129 -14.64 6.96 16.70
C ALA A 129 -15.34 5.59 16.67
N GLN A 130 -14.92 4.72 15.76
CA GLN A 130 -15.41 3.33 15.64
C GLN A 130 -14.85 2.40 16.72
N LYS A 131 -13.76 2.79 17.40
CA LYS A 131 -12.95 1.93 18.30
C LYS A 131 -12.50 0.63 17.60
N SER A 132 -12.24 0.72 16.33
CA SER A 132 -11.77 -0.39 15.48
C SER A 132 -11.25 0.15 14.16
N GLY A 133 -10.24 -0.50 13.59
CA GLY A 133 -9.69 -0.18 12.29
C GLY A 133 -8.45 -1.01 12.01
N HIS A 134 -8.03 -1.06 10.75
CA HIS A 134 -6.79 -1.73 10.38
C HIS A 134 -6.04 -0.89 9.35
N VAL A 135 -4.87 -0.41 9.70
CA VAL A 135 -3.95 0.28 8.78
C VAL A 135 -2.94 -0.74 8.27
N ILE A 136 -2.89 -0.93 6.96
CA ILE A 136 -1.90 -1.79 6.29
C ILE A 136 -1.04 -0.91 5.40
N ALA A 137 0.28 -1.02 5.46
CA ALA A 137 1.19 -0.23 4.64
C ALA A 137 2.19 -1.10 3.88
N THR A 138 2.45 -0.75 2.62
CA THR A 138 3.50 -1.36 1.81
C THR A 138 4.83 -0.65 2.08
N SER A 139 5.71 -1.30 2.86
CA SER A 139 7.12 -0.95 2.92
C SER A 139 7.90 -1.67 1.80
N SER A 140 9.02 -2.30 2.10
CA SER A 140 9.86 -3.10 1.20
C SER A 140 10.93 -3.79 2.03
N VAL A 141 11.57 -4.83 1.50
CA VAL A 141 12.84 -5.33 2.05
C VAL A 141 13.91 -4.22 2.12
N ALA A 142 13.79 -3.17 1.29
CA ALA A 142 14.58 -1.94 1.39
C ALA A 142 14.34 -1.15 2.69
N GLY A 143 13.25 -1.37 3.39
CA GLY A 143 12.98 -0.84 4.74
C GLY A 143 13.55 -1.68 5.86
N LEU A 144 14.23 -2.80 5.53
CA LEU A 144 14.90 -3.69 6.49
C LEU A 144 16.42 -3.68 6.32
N LYS A 145 16.90 -3.39 5.11
CA LYS A 145 18.30 -3.55 4.73
C LYS A 145 18.68 -2.52 3.67
N PRO A 146 19.74 -1.74 3.87
CA PRO A 146 20.20 -0.80 2.86
C PRO A 146 20.84 -1.54 1.67
N TYR A 147 20.76 -0.91 0.49
CA TYR A 147 21.45 -1.39 -0.72
C TYR A 147 21.87 -0.20 -1.60
N PRO A 148 22.91 -0.36 -2.43
CA PRO A 148 23.35 0.68 -3.36
C PRO A 148 22.22 1.13 -4.30
N ASN A 149 22.21 2.40 -4.68
CA ASN A 149 21.19 3.07 -5.51
C ASN A 149 19.82 3.27 -4.83
N GLY A 150 19.59 2.71 -3.65
CA GLY A 150 18.32 2.77 -2.93
C GLY A 150 18.28 3.75 -1.77
N ALA A 151 19.19 4.72 -1.66
CA ALA A 151 19.34 5.55 -0.48
C ALA A 151 18.04 6.24 -0.04
N VAL A 152 17.40 6.99 -0.93
CA VAL A 152 16.17 7.72 -0.59
C VAL A 152 14.96 6.78 -0.56
N TYR A 153 14.83 5.89 -1.55
CA TYR A 153 13.77 4.88 -1.53
C TYR A 153 13.79 4.05 -0.23
N GLY A 154 14.95 3.49 0.11
CA GLY A 154 15.13 2.76 1.36
C GLY A 154 14.76 3.61 2.56
N GLY A 155 15.27 4.84 2.64
CA GLY A 155 14.93 5.79 3.71
C GLY A 155 13.41 6.00 3.86
N THR A 156 12.68 6.13 2.75
CA THR A 156 11.20 6.24 2.81
C THR A 156 10.54 4.96 3.34
N LYS A 157 11.10 3.79 3.03
CA LYS A 157 10.56 2.50 3.50
C LYS A 157 10.94 2.18 4.95
N TRP A 158 12.07 2.68 5.43
CA TRP A 158 12.42 2.69 6.86
C TRP A 158 11.47 3.58 7.66
N PHE A 159 11.15 4.78 7.13
CA PHE A 159 10.15 5.65 7.75
C PHE A 159 8.80 4.93 7.94
N VAL A 160 8.29 4.26 6.89
CA VAL A 160 7.03 3.51 6.97
C VAL A 160 7.08 2.44 8.07
N ARG A 161 8.21 1.73 8.19
CA ARG A 161 8.39 0.72 9.24
C ARG A 161 8.27 1.32 10.63
N ASP A 162 9.04 2.37 10.90
CA ASP A 162 9.05 3.05 12.20
C ASP A 162 7.67 3.61 12.54
N PHE A 163 7.10 4.38 11.63
CA PHE A 163 5.80 5.03 11.81
C PHE A 163 4.66 4.04 12.11
N MET A 164 4.60 2.94 11.39
CA MET A 164 3.56 1.92 11.58
C MET A 164 3.70 1.19 12.91
N GLU A 165 4.91 0.95 13.38
CA GLU A 165 5.14 0.32 14.70
C GLU A 165 4.81 1.29 15.84
N VAL A 166 5.17 2.58 15.72
CA VAL A 166 4.77 3.60 16.69
C VAL A 166 3.23 3.72 16.75
N LEU A 167 2.56 3.77 15.60
CA LEU A 167 1.10 3.79 15.54
C LEU A 167 0.47 2.58 16.26
N ARG A 168 1.04 1.40 16.10
CA ARG A 168 0.61 0.19 16.81
C ARG A 168 0.74 0.34 18.33
N MET A 169 1.89 0.83 18.79
CA MET A 169 2.17 1.02 20.21
C MET A 169 1.21 2.05 20.84
N GLU A 170 1.03 3.18 20.17
CA GLU A 170 0.13 4.24 20.63
C GLU A 170 -1.33 3.77 20.66
N SER A 171 -1.78 3.06 19.61
CA SER A 171 -3.12 2.44 19.60
C SER A 171 -3.37 1.53 20.81
N ALA A 172 -2.38 0.73 21.20
CA ALA A 172 -2.48 -0.13 22.38
C ALA A 172 -2.54 0.69 23.68
N MET A 173 -1.71 1.74 23.79
CA MET A 173 -1.67 2.63 24.97
C MET A 173 -2.98 3.40 25.13
N GLU A 174 -3.53 3.91 24.03
CA GLU A 174 -4.76 4.71 23.99
C GLU A 174 -6.05 3.87 23.92
N LYS A 175 -5.91 2.54 23.81
CA LYS A 175 -7.02 1.58 23.73
C LYS A 175 -7.99 1.88 22.57
N THR A 176 -7.47 2.28 21.43
CA THR A 176 -8.25 2.57 20.23
C THR A 176 -8.66 1.33 19.46
N ASN A 177 -8.03 0.18 19.73
CA ASN A 177 -8.19 -1.10 19.02
C ASN A 177 -7.89 -1.01 17.52
N ILE A 178 -7.00 -0.10 17.12
CA ILE A 178 -6.54 0.00 15.74
C ILE A 178 -5.38 -0.95 15.54
N ARG A 179 -5.53 -1.87 14.60
CA ARG A 179 -4.47 -2.80 14.19
C ARG A 179 -3.57 -2.17 13.13
N THR A 180 -2.33 -2.62 13.06
CA THR A 180 -1.41 -2.21 12.00
C THR A 180 -0.77 -3.45 11.38
N ALA A 181 -0.42 -3.36 10.10
CA ALA A 181 0.42 -4.36 9.43
C ALA A 181 1.34 -3.68 8.42
N THR A 182 2.62 -4.02 8.46
CA THR A 182 3.61 -3.54 7.50
C THR A 182 4.09 -4.71 6.65
N ILE A 183 3.98 -4.55 5.32
CA ILE A 183 4.40 -5.59 4.38
C ILE A 183 5.72 -5.16 3.75
N TYR A 184 6.68 -6.07 3.70
CA TYR A 184 8.01 -5.86 3.11
C TYR A 184 8.17 -6.76 1.87
N PRO A 185 7.63 -6.34 0.70
CA PRO A 185 7.84 -7.09 -0.52
C PRO A 185 9.30 -7.06 -0.99
N ALA A 186 9.78 -8.19 -1.52
CA ALA A 186 11.02 -8.27 -2.28
C ALA A 186 10.73 -8.06 -3.79
N ALA A 187 11.25 -8.89 -4.70
CA ALA A 187 11.02 -8.73 -6.14
C ALA A 187 9.60 -9.18 -6.53
N ILE A 188 8.71 -8.22 -6.75
CA ILE A 188 7.32 -8.43 -7.18
C ILE A 188 7.09 -7.78 -8.54
N ASN A 189 6.68 -8.55 -9.54
CA ASN A 189 6.46 -8.08 -10.92
C ASN A 189 5.30 -7.08 -10.99
N THR A 190 5.63 -5.80 -11.07
CA THR A 190 4.70 -4.68 -11.13
C THR A 190 5.24 -3.58 -12.05
N GLU A 191 4.43 -2.58 -12.36
CA GLU A 191 4.85 -1.38 -13.11
C GLU A 191 5.84 -0.49 -12.32
N LEU A 192 6.17 -0.81 -11.07
CA LEU A 192 7.05 0.00 -10.20
C LEU A 192 8.44 0.19 -10.81
N LEU A 193 8.96 -0.80 -11.52
CA LEU A 193 10.22 -0.70 -12.26
C LEU A 193 10.25 0.45 -13.26
N GLY A 194 9.12 0.77 -13.87
CA GLY A 194 8.96 1.89 -14.80
C GLY A 194 9.19 3.27 -14.18
N THR A 195 9.30 3.35 -12.86
CA THR A 195 9.62 4.62 -12.16
C THR A 195 11.13 4.90 -12.09
N ILE A 196 11.99 3.94 -12.44
CA ILE A 196 13.45 4.07 -12.41
C ILE A 196 13.92 4.75 -13.70
N THR A 197 14.50 5.93 -13.59
CA THR A 197 14.96 6.73 -14.74
C THR A 197 16.46 6.59 -15.02
N ASP A 198 17.25 6.16 -14.04
CA ASP A 198 18.67 5.86 -14.23
C ASP A 198 18.84 4.55 -15.01
N LYS A 199 19.51 4.62 -16.16
CA LYS A 199 19.62 3.47 -17.08
C LYS A 199 20.38 2.27 -16.47
N GLY A 200 21.43 2.54 -15.69
CA GLY A 200 22.22 1.49 -15.05
C GLY A 200 21.44 0.80 -13.94
N ALA A 201 20.81 1.59 -13.06
CA ALA A 201 19.95 1.07 -12.00
C ALA A 201 18.73 0.32 -12.56
N ALA A 202 18.11 0.84 -13.63
CA ALA A 202 16.99 0.19 -14.30
C ALA A 202 17.36 -1.18 -14.90
N ALA A 203 18.52 -1.27 -15.57
CA ALA A 203 19.00 -2.52 -16.16
C ALA A 203 19.28 -3.58 -15.08
N SER A 204 20.00 -3.21 -14.02
CA SER A 204 20.30 -4.12 -12.89
C SER A 204 19.05 -4.59 -12.17
N MET A 205 18.10 -3.67 -11.94
CA MET A 205 16.84 -4.01 -11.28
C MET A 205 15.98 -4.91 -12.18
N LYS A 206 15.95 -4.63 -13.49
CA LYS A 206 15.24 -5.49 -14.45
C LYS A 206 15.79 -6.92 -14.46
N GLU A 207 17.10 -7.10 -14.47
CA GLU A 207 17.73 -8.43 -14.38
C GLU A 207 17.31 -9.17 -13.11
N THR A 208 17.28 -8.47 -11.97
CA THR A 208 16.81 -9.03 -10.69
C THR A 208 15.36 -9.49 -10.77
N TYR A 209 14.48 -8.67 -11.35
CA TYR A 209 13.06 -9.00 -11.45
C TYR A 209 12.75 -10.05 -12.51
N ASP A 210 13.50 -10.07 -13.62
CA ASP A 210 13.40 -11.13 -14.63
C ASP A 210 13.81 -12.50 -14.04
N THR A 211 14.78 -12.49 -13.12
CA THR A 211 15.30 -13.72 -12.50
C THR A 211 14.43 -14.22 -11.35
N TYR A 212 13.94 -13.30 -10.50
CA TYR A 212 13.32 -13.64 -9.23
C TYR A 212 11.86 -13.21 -9.11
N GLY A 213 11.39 -12.28 -9.95
CA GLY A 213 10.10 -11.62 -9.74
C GLY A 213 8.90 -12.58 -9.71
N ILE A 214 8.08 -12.46 -8.67
CA ILE A 214 6.83 -13.21 -8.50
C ILE A 214 5.61 -12.32 -8.73
N SER A 215 4.43 -12.96 -8.93
CA SER A 215 3.16 -12.26 -9.15
C SER A 215 2.75 -11.41 -7.94
N PRO A 216 2.16 -10.21 -8.16
CA PRO A 216 1.56 -9.40 -7.11
C PRO A 216 0.44 -10.10 -6.32
N ASP A 217 -0.17 -11.14 -6.85
CA ASP A 217 -1.18 -11.95 -6.16
C ASP A 217 -0.64 -12.57 -4.87
N ARG A 218 0.69 -12.81 -4.80
CA ARG A 218 1.32 -13.33 -3.58
C ARG A 218 1.23 -12.32 -2.43
N ILE A 219 1.40 -11.03 -2.74
CA ILE A 219 1.24 -9.96 -1.76
C ILE A 219 -0.24 -9.74 -1.43
N ALA A 220 -1.12 -9.76 -2.43
CA ALA A 220 -2.56 -9.68 -2.22
C ALA A 220 -3.07 -10.77 -1.25
N SER A 221 -2.54 -11.99 -1.35
CA SER A 221 -2.87 -13.10 -0.44
C SER A 221 -2.44 -12.81 1.00
N VAL A 222 -1.27 -12.19 1.20
CA VAL A 222 -0.78 -11.79 2.54
C VAL A 222 -1.61 -10.65 3.10
N VAL A 223 -2.00 -9.65 2.28
CA VAL A 223 -2.94 -8.59 2.69
C VAL A 223 -4.26 -9.20 3.15
N ALA A 224 -4.82 -10.11 2.37
CA ALA A 224 -6.06 -10.81 2.73
C ALA A 224 -5.91 -11.60 4.03
N PHE A 225 -4.80 -12.30 4.23
CA PHE A 225 -4.50 -13.03 5.46
C PHE A 225 -4.42 -12.10 6.68
N ALA A 226 -3.76 -10.95 6.56
CA ALA A 226 -3.67 -9.95 7.64
C ALA A 226 -5.06 -9.40 8.04
N ILE A 227 -5.92 -9.15 7.06
CA ILE A 227 -7.27 -8.63 7.29
C ILE A 227 -8.16 -9.69 7.95
N ASP A 228 -8.01 -10.96 7.58
CA ASP A 228 -8.88 -12.07 8.01
C ASP A 228 -8.63 -12.54 9.46
N GLN A 229 -7.62 -11.99 10.13
CA GLN A 229 -7.35 -12.32 11.53
C GLN A 229 -8.46 -11.78 12.46
N PRO A 230 -8.68 -12.41 13.61
CA PRO A 230 -9.58 -11.90 14.65
C PRO A 230 -9.26 -10.44 15.02
N ASP A 231 -10.27 -9.67 15.43
CA ASP A 231 -10.11 -8.24 15.69
C ASP A 231 -9.22 -7.91 16.91
N ASP A 232 -8.97 -8.89 17.78
CA ASP A 232 -8.05 -8.80 18.91
C ASP A 232 -6.60 -9.21 18.58
N THR A 233 -6.35 -9.59 17.32
CA THR A 233 -5.05 -10.11 16.86
C THR A 233 -4.48 -9.21 15.78
N THR A 234 -3.24 -8.75 15.98
CA THR A 234 -2.47 -8.05 14.95
C THR A 234 -1.28 -8.90 14.49
N ILE A 235 -1.00 -8.90 13.20
CA ILE A 235 0.26 -9.41 12.64
C ILE A 235 0.99 -8.21 12.07
N SER A 236 1.97 -7.72 12.83
CA SER A 236 2.56 -6.41 12.64
C SER A 236 3.46 -6.32 11.41
N GLU A 237 4.18 -7.39 11.07
CA GLU A 237 5.17 -7.36 10.00
C GLU A 237 5.14 -8.64 9.17
N PHE A 238 5.23 -8.49 7.83
CA PHE A 238 5.35 -9.59 6.89
C PHE A 238 6.49 -9.31 5.90
N THR A 239 7.50 -10.17 5.87
CA THR A 239 8.47 -10.15 4.77
C THR A 239 8.09 -11.21 3.75
N VAL A 240 7.88 -10.78 2.51
CA VAL A 240 7.34 -11.64 1.44
C VAL A 240 8.16 -11.47 0.17
N GLY A 241 8.69 -12.55 -0.33
CA GLY A 241 9.48 -12.53 -1.55
C GLY A 241 9.63 -13.90 -2.19
N PRO A 242 10.29 -13.96 -3.33
CA PRO A 242 10.64 -15.22 -4.00
C PRO A 242 11.48 -16.11 -3.10
N ALA A 243 11.15 -17.40 -3.04
CA ALA A 243 11.86 -18.36 -2.19
C ALA A 243 13.34 -18.55 -2.60
N ASN A 244 13.67 -18.25 -3.85
CA ASN A 244 14.99 -18.40 -4.42
C ASN A 244 15.78 -17.08 -4.52
N GLN A 245 15.22 -15.94 -4.05
CA GLN A 245 15.94 -14.66 -4.07
C GLN A 245 16.83 -14.54 -2.82
N PRO A 246 18.16 -14.41 -2.96
CA PRO A 246 19.08 -14.16 -1.86
C PRO A 246 19.10 -12.65 -1.53
N TRP A 247 18.37 -12.21 -0.52
CA TRP A 247 18.22 -10.80 -0.09
C TRP A 247 18.45 -10.59 1.40
#